data_5b5cafb5ed89d4cc85379bba9ec9111c
#
_entry.id   5b5cafb5ed89d4cc85379bba9ec9111c
#
_cell.length_a   1.000
_cell.length_b   1.000
_cell.length_c   1.000
_cell.angle_alpha   90.00
_cell.angle_beta   90.00
_cell.angle_gamma   90.00
#
_symmetry.space_group_name_H-M   'P 1'
#
loop_
_entity.id
_entity.type
_entity.pdbx_description
1 polymer ?
#
loop_
_entity_poly.entity_id
_entity_poly.type
_entity_poly.pdbx_seq_one_letter_code
_entity_poly.pdbx_strand_id
1 'polypeptide(L)' 'MFDDTVNDTTNDTIKNRQNEIIGLIKKVPSITRKEIAQTLNVSEPTVARDLKLLQQIGIIKRNGSNKTGYLEVING' A
#
# COMPACT_ATOMS: atom_id res chain seq x y z
N MET A 1 -22.51 -16.17 10.32
CA MET A 1 -21.36 -17.07 10.38
C MET A 1 -20.45 -16.93 9.16
N PHE A 2 -21.00 -17.13 7.98
CA PHE A 2 -20.19 -16.94 6.77
C PHE A 2 -19.64 -15.55 6.65
N ASP A 3 -20.45 -14.56 7.02
CA ASP A 3 -20.06 -13.17 6.91
C ASP A 3 -18.83 -12.87 7.73
N ASP A 4 -18.77 -13.40 8.94
CA ASP A 4 -17.63 -13.18 9.82
C ASP A 4 -16.36 -13.78 9.21
N THR A 5 -16.49 -14.99 8.68
CA THR A 5 -15.36 -15.68 8.07
C THR A 5 -14.85 -14.91 6.86
N VAL A 6 -15.78 -14.45 6.01
CA VAL A 6 -15.42 -13.68 4.82
C VAL A 6 -14.76 -12.37 5.21
N ASN A 7 -15.32 -11.69 6.20
CA ASN A 7 -14.76 -10.42 6.66
C ASN A 7 -13.35 -10.59 7.20
N ASP A 8 -13.13 -11.61 8.00
CA ASP A 8 -11.81 -11.88 8.54
C ASP A 8 -10.80 -12.16 7.45
N THR A 9 -11.18 -12.97 6.47
CA THR A 9 -10.31 -13.28 5.35
C THR A 9 -9.99 -12.02 4.56
N THR A 10 -10.98 -11.18 4.32
CA THR A 10 -10.79 -9.94 3.59
C THR A 10 -9.82 -9.02 4.33
N ASN A 11 -9.99 -8.90 5.64
CA ASN A 11 -9.11 -8.05 6.44
C ASN A 11 -7.67 -8.56 6.41
N ASP A 12 -7.48 -9.86 6.52
CA ASP A 12 -6.14 -10.45 6.47
C ASP A 12 -5.49 -10.20 5.11
N THR A 13 -6.25 -10.33 4.04
CA THR A 13 -5.74 -10.07 2.70
C THR A 13 -5.31 -8.60 2.55
N ILE A 14 -6.10 -7.67 3.05
CA ILE A 14 -5.77 -6.25 3.00
C ILE A 14 -4.51 -5.97 3.81
N LYS A 15 -4.41 -6.52 5.02
CA LYS A 15 -3.22 -6.33 5.85
C LYS A 15 -1.98 -6.88 5.18
N ASN A 16 -2.05 -8.06 4.60
CA ASN A 16 -0.92 -8.67 3.92
C ASN A 16 -0.46 -7.80 2.75
N ARG A 17 -1.41 -7.30 1.97
CA ARG A 17 -1.08 -6.43 0.84
C ARG A 17 -0.44 -5.14 1.31
N GLN A 18 -0.97 -4.54 2.38
CA GLN A 18 -0.40 -3.30 2.91
C GLN A 18 1.02 -3.53 3.41
N ASN A 19 1.27 -4.65 4.09
CA ASN A 19 2.61 -4.99 4.55
C ASN A 19 3.58 -5.15 3.38
N GLU A 20 3.14 -5.76 2.30
CA GLU A 20 3.97 -5.91 1.11
C GLU A 20 4.27 -4.55 0.48
N ILE A 21 3.29 -3.67 0.42
CA ILE A 21 3.49 -2.32 -0.10
C ILE A 21 4.52 -1.58 0.76
N ILE A 22 4.39 -1.66 2.07
CA ILE A 22 5.32 -1.03 2.99
C ILE A 22 6.74 -1.56 2.75
N GLY A 23 6.88 -2.87 2.61
CA GLY A 23 8.17 -3.49 2.34
C GLY A 23 8.80 -3.00 1.04
N LEU A 24 7.99 -2.86 0.00
CA LEU A 24 8.46 -2.35 -1.28
C LEU A 24 8.92 -0.90 -1.18
N ILE A 25 8.18 -0.09 -0.45
CA ILE A 25 8.54 1.32 -0.25
C ILE A 25 9.84 1.44 0.53
N LYS A 26 10.05 0.59 1.52
CA LYS A 26 11.30 0.59 2.28
C LYS A 26 12.50 0.23 1.40
N LYS A 27 12.30 -0.70 0.46
CA LYS A 27 13.36 -1.10 -0.46
C LYS A 27 13.61 -0.04 -1.52
N VAL A 28 12.55 0.50 -2.11
CA VAL A 28 12.63 1.44 -3.21
C VAL A 28 11.66 2.59 -2.93
N PRO A 29 12.09 3.62 -2.20
CA PRO A 29 11.20 4.74 -1.86
C PRO A 29 10.61 5.44 -3.07
N SER A 30 11.30 5.40 -4.20
CA SER A 30 10.82 6.00 -5.45
C SER A 30 9.90 5.09 -6.25
N ILE A 31 9.54 3.93 -5.72
CA ILE A 31 8.67 2.99 -6.44
C ILE A 31 7.35 3.66 -6.80
N THR A 32 6.87 3.43 -8.01
CA THR A 32 5.63 4.01 -8.48
C THR A 32 4.45 3.09 -8.17
N ARG A 33 3.24 3.69 -8.21
CA ARG A 33 2.01 2.93 -8.04
C ARG A 33 1.93 1.80 -9.06
N LYS A 34 2.31 2.08 -10.29
CA LYS A 34 2.31 1.08 -11.36
C LYS A 34 3.23 -0.09 -11.04
N GLU A 35 4.42 0.23 -10.55
CA GLU A 35 5.39 -0.82 -10.19
C GLU A 35 4.89 -1.68 -9.04
N ILE A 36 4.29 -1.05 -8.05
CA ILE A 36 3.70 -1.79 -6.93
C ILE A 36 2.60 -2.72 -7.45
N ALA A 37 1.73 -2.18 -8.31
CA ALA A 37 0.62 -2.96 -8.85
C ALA A 37 1.13 -4.17 -9.63
N GLN A 38 2.16 -4.00 -10.41
CA GLN A 38 2.75 -5.10 -11.17
C GLN A 38 3.39 -6.14 -10.25
N THR A 39 4.10 -5.68 -9.26
CA THR A 39 4.78 -6.57 -8.31
C THR A 39 3.79 -7.42 -7.53
N LEU A 40 2.70 -6.81 -7.09
CA LEU A 40 1.68 -7.51 -6.29
C LEU A 40 0.61 -8.17 -7.14
N ASN A 41 0.66 -7.97 -8.45
CA ASN A 41 -0.32 -8.51 -9.37
C ASN A 41 -1.74 -8.06 -9.05
N VAL A 42 -1.89 -6.76 -8.80
CA VAL A 42 -3.18 -6.13 -8.55
C VAL A 42 -3.33 -4.92 -9.47
N SER A 43 -4.53 -4.34 -9.52
CA SER A 43 -4.76 -3.17 -10.36
C SER A 43 -4.18 -1.90 -9.72
N GLU A 44 -3.86 -0.92 -10.55
CA GLU A 44 -3.36 0.37 -10.05
C GLU A 44 -4.36 1.08 -9.14
N PRO A 45 -5.67 1.12 -9.45
CA PRO A 45 -6.63 1.71 -8.54
C PRO A 45 -6.63 1.07 -7.16
N THR A 46 -6.41 -0.24 -7.08
CA THR A 46 -6.32 -0.94 -5.80
C THR A 46 -5.12 -0.44 -5.00
N VAL A 47 -3.97 -0.31 -5.65
CA VAL A 47 -2.77 0.21 -4.99
C VAL A 47 -2.97 1.65 -4.56
N ALA A 48 -3.58 2.48 -5.42
CA ALA A 48 -3.84 3.87 -5.09
C ALA A 48 -4.70 3.99 -3.83
N ARG A 49 -5.71 3.14 -3.71
CA ARG A 49 -6.57 3.14 -2.53
C ARG A 49 -5.79 2.74 -1.29
N ASP A 50 -4.97 1.71 -1.40
CA ASP A 50 -4.16 1.27 -0.27
C ASP A 50 -3.15 2.33 0.16
N LEU A 51 -2.49 2.97 -0.81
CA LEU A 51 -1.54 4.05 -0.51
C LEU A 51 -2.23 5.21 0.20
N LYS A 52 -3.41 5.58 -0.28
CA LYS A 52 -4.18 6.66 0.33
C LYS A 52 -4.54 6.32 1.76
N LEU A 53 -4.98 5.09 1.99
CA LEU A 53 -5.34 4.63 3.33
C LEU A 53 -4.13 4.66 4.26
N LEU A 54 -2.99 4.16 3.80
CA LEU A 54 -1.76 4.15 4.60
C LEU A 54 -1.31 5.57 4.94
N GLN A 55 -1.51 6.52 4.03
CA GLN A 55 -1.20 7.92 4.29
C GLN A 55 -2.15 8.51 5.34
N GLN A 56 -3.43 8.17 5.26
CA GLN A 56 -4.43 8.68 6.21
C GLN A 56 -4.18 8.21 7.63
N ILE A 57 -3.73 6.97 7.79
CA ILE A 57 -3.45 6.43 9.13
C ILE A 57 -2.03 6.74 9.60
N GLY A 58 -1.24 7.45 8.79
CA GLY A 58 0.06 7.93 9.20
C GLY A 58 1.19 6.92 9.13
N ILE A 59 1.02 5.85 8.39
CA ILE A 59 2.07 4.84 8.22
C ILE A 59 3.08 5.26 7.18
N ILE A 60 2.62 5.90 6.11
CA ILE A 60 3.50 6.40 5.06
C ILE A 60 3.24 7.87 4.82
N LYS A 61 4.22 8.54 4.24
CA LYS A 61 4.13 9.95 3.90
C LYS A 61 4.69 10.15 2.50
N ARG A 62 4.03 10.99 1.73
CA ARG A 62 4.51 11.33 0.39
C ARG A 62 5.34 12.60 0.47
N ASN A 63 6.55 12.53 -0.01
CA ASN A 63 7.47 13.66 -0.05
C ASN A 63 7.78 14.03 -1.49
N GLY A 64 7.95 15.34 -1.74
CA GLY A 64 8.33 15.83 -3.04
C GLY A 64 7.14 16.07 -3.96
N SER A 65 7.45 16.39 -5.21
CA SER A 65 6.44 16.69 -6.21
C SER A 65 5.87 15.41 -6.83
N ASN A 66 4.82 15.57 -7.63
CA ASN A 66 4.21 14.44 -8.30
C ASN A 66 5.17 13.70 -9.23
N LYS A 67 6.13 14.41 -9.80
CA LYS A 67 7.06 13.81 -10.75
C LYS A 67 8.30 13.21 -10.09
N THR A 68 8.79 13.86 -9.05
CA THR A 68 10.03 13.46 -8.41
C THR A 68 9.82 13.05 -6.96
N GLY A 69 8.56 12.88 -6.55
CA GLY A 69 8.24 12.51 -5.19
C GLY A 69 8.60 11.07 -4.87
N TYR A 70 8.70 10.80 -3.60
CA TYR A 70 8.93 9.45 -3.10
C TYR A 70 8.07 9.23 -1.87
N LEU A 71 7.93 7.96 -1.50
CA LEU A 71 7.15 7.58 -0.33
C LEU A 71 8.10 7.24 0.81
N GLU A 72 7.71 7.65 2.01
CA GLU A 72 8.50 7.40 3.21
C GLU A 72 7.64 6.64 4.21
N VAL A 73 8.21 5.57 4.78
CA VAL A 73 7.52 4.81 5.83
C VAL A 73 7.84 5.46 7.17
N ILE A 74 6.79 5.94 7.84
CA ILE A 74 6.92 6.65 9.11
C ILE A 74 6.77 5.69 10.28
N ASN A 75 5.74 4.88 10.21
CA ASN A 75 5.36 3.95 11.27
C ASN A 75 5.18 2.56 10.70
N GLY A 76 6.19 1.94 10.32
CA GLY A 76 6.03 0.63 9.73
C GLY A 76 6.99 -0.43 10.30
#